data_73acbc8f5fb5ad641651dc543a678285
#
_entry.id   73acbc8f5fb5ad641651dc543a678285
#
_cell.length_a   1.000
_cell.length_b   1.000
_cell.length_c   1.000
_cell.angle_alpha   90.00
_cell.angle_beta   90.00
_cell.angle_gamma   90.00
#
_symmetry.space_group_name_H-M   'P 1'
#
loop_
_entity.id
_entity.type
_entity.pdbx_description
1 polymer ?
#
loop_
_entity_poly.entity_id
_entity_poly.type
_entity_poly.pdbx_seq_one_letter_code
_entity_poly.pdbx_strand_id
1 'polypeptide(L)'
;MVQLRVKEASGSGLRASGGTGELLEVAREARKICAGALLFINDRPDVARLCGADGVHLGQDDLPLLEARAIVGPRMIIGISTHSDAEIDAAQGADYLGFGPVFATQSKPGAVLPPPHGIEGLRRAVQRSRVPVVAIGGITAGNAGEVAATGARCAAAIAELCRAPDPEAATRALAHAFSFGLGPAVRSPQPAARAPKAAQ
;
A
#
# COMPACT_ATOMS: atom_id res chain seq x y z
N MET A 1 2.91 2.34 7.78
CA MET A 1 2.50 2.97 6.50
C MET A 1 0.98 3.00 6.44
N VAL A 2 0.41 4.11 6.06
CA VAL A 2 -1.04 4.30 5.85
C VAL A 2 -1.25 4.71 4.39
N GLN A 3 -2.24 4.12 3.71
CA GLN A 3 -2.63 4.53 2.37
C GLN A 3 -4.03 5.14 2.41
N LEU A 4 -4.15 6.41 2.03
CA LEU A 4 -5.43 7.07 1.83
C LEU A 4 -5.98 6.70 0.45
N ARG A 5 -7.12 6.01 0.44
CA ARG A 5 -7.82 5.60 -0.78
C ARG A 5 -9.26 6.09 -0.72
N VAL A 6 -9.56 7.11 -1.47
CA VAL A 6 -10.93 7.63 -1.67
C VAL A 6 -11.36 7.21 -3.06
N LYS A 7 -12.30 6.27 -3.15
CA LYS A 7 -12.98 5.90 -4.41
C LYS A 7 -14.47 6.12 -4.22
N GLU A 8 -15.15 6.47 -5.29
CA GLU A 8 -16.60 6.58 -5.29
C GLU A 8 -17.20 5.26 -4.81
N ALA A 9 -17.75 5.28 -3.61
CA ALA A 9 -18.55 4.18 -3.09
C ALA A 9 -20.00 4.61 -3.21
N SER A 10 -20.78 3.92 -4.02
CA SER A 10 -22.24 4.01 -3.98
C SER A 10 -22.70 3.73 -2.55
N GLY A 11 -23.04 4.77 -1.78
CA GLY A 11 -23.71 4.62 -0.49
C GLY A 11 -22.96 4.99 0.77
N SER A 12 -21.70 5.40 0.76
CA SER A 12 -20.99 5.91 1.96
C SER A 12 -20.88 7.43 1.93
N GLY A 13 -21.13 8.08 3.06
CA GLY A 13 -21.28 9.52 3.19
C GLY A 13 -20.05 10.40 2.91
N LEU A 14 -18.92 9.88 2.47
CA LEU A 14 -17.86 10.63 1.82
C LEU A 14 -18.09 10.52 0.30
N ARG A 15 -18.79 11.49 -0.24
CA ARG A 15 -18.95 11.63 -1.68
C ARG A 15 -17.61 12.05 -2.27
N ALA A 16 -17.00 11.22 -3.10
CA ALA A 16 -15.97 11.67 -4.05
C ALA A 16 -16.55 12.54 -5.18
N SER A 17 -17.70 13.18 -4.95
CA SER A 17 -18.28 14.20 -5.81
C SER A 17 -17.62 15.57 -5.60
N GLY A 18 -16.83 15.73 -4.55
CA GLY A 18 -15.95 16.85 -4.36
C GLY A 18 -14.73 16.69 -5.28
N GLY A 19 -14.46 17.71 -6.10
CA GLY A 19 -13.32 17.70 -7.02
C GLY A 19 -11.96 17.52 -6.31
N THR A 20 -10.89 17.63 -7.08
CA THR A 20 -9.50 17.51 -6.57
C THR A 20 -9.24 18.32 -5.29
N GLY A 21 -9.93 19.43 -5.08
CA GLY A 21 -9.82 20.28 -3.89
C GLY A 21 -10.24 19.57 -2.61
N GLU A 22 -11.39 18.91 -2.58
CA GLU A 22 -11.87 18.17 -1.41
C GLU A 22 -10.95 17.00 -1.05
N LEU A 23 -10.50 16.23 -2.05
CA LEU A 23 -9.53 15.16 -1.82
C LEU A 23 -8.22 15.70 -1.24
N LEU A 24 -7.77 16.87 -1.71
CA LEU A 24 -6.55 17.51 -1.20
C LEU A 24 -6.69 17.94 0.26
N GLU A 25 -7.86 18.46 0.66
CA GLU A 25 -8.14 18.81 2.06
C GLU A 25 -8.11 17.57 2.96
N VAL A 26 -8.80 16.50 2.56
CA VAL A 26 -8.78 15.21 3.28
C VAL A 26 -7.35 14.67 3.38
N ALA A 27 -6.57 14.76 2.31
CA ALA A 27 -5.19 14.29 2.30
C ALA A 27 -4.28 15.12 3.23
N ARG A 28 -4.52 16.44 3.35
CA ARG A 28 -3.81 17.33 4.28
C ARG A 28 -4.13 16.99 5.74
N GLU A 29 -5.38 16.70 6.05
CA GLU A 29 -5.78 16.25 7.39
C GLU A 29 -5.17 14.88 7.71
N ALA A 30 -5.23 13.93 6.77
CA ALA A 30 -4.58 12.64 6.91
C ALA A 30 -3.07 12.79 7.18
N ARG A 31 -2.39 13.75 6.51
CA ARG A 31 -0.96 14.03 6.76
C ARG A 31 -0.69 14.47 8.19
N LYS A 32 -1.57 15.30 8.78
CA LYS A 32 -1.42 15.73 10.18
C LYS A 32 -1.60 14.56 11.15
N ILE A 33 -2.64 13.75 10.94
CA ILE A 33 -2.94 12.57 11.77
C ILE A 33 -1.81 11.54 11.67
N CYS A 34 -1.27 11.32 10.47
CA CYS A 34 -0.21 10.35 10.21
C CYS A 34 1.21 10.91 10.43
N ALA A 35 1.42 11.90 11.30
CA ALA A 35 2.72 12.57 11.48
C ALA A 35 3.88 11.61 11.78
N GLY A 36 3.61 10.50 12.48
CA GLY A 36 4.58 9.45 12.81
C GLY A 36 4.65 8.27 11.84
N ALA A 37 3.85 8.27 10.75
CA ALA A 37 3.77 7.18 9.80
C ALA A 37 3.99 7.66 8.36
N LEU A 38 4.39 6.75 7.47
CA LEU A 38 4.42 7.03 6.04
C LEU A 38 2.98 7.13 5.53
N LEU A 39 2.65 8.24 4.85
CA LEU A 39 1.38 8.45 4.18
C LEU A 39 1.54 8.28 2.67
N PHE A 40 0.69 7.44 2.09
CA PHE A 40 0.59 7.22 0.64
C PHE A 40 -0.79 7.67 0.16
N ILE A 41 -0.82 8.26 -1.04
CA ILE A 41 -2.07 8.59 -1.73
C ILE A 41 -2.29 7.57 -2.86
N ASN A 42 -3.52 7.09 -2.98
CA ASN A 42 -3.89 6.15 -4.03
C ASN A 42 -4.22 6.91 -5.32
N ASP A 43 -3.70 6.48 -6.48
CA ASP A 43 -4.00 6.89 -7.86
C ASP A 43 -3.70 8.38 -8.21
N ARG A 44 -3.41 9.26 -7.26
CA ARG A 44 -3.34 10.72 -7.46
C ARG A 44 -1.97 11.29 -7.10
N PRO A 45 -0.99 11.25 -8.02
CA PRO A 45 0.35 11.78 -7.80
C PRO A 45 0.37 13.31 -7.57
N ASP A 46 -0.55 14.05 -8.18
CA ASP A 46 -0.73 15.48 -7.97
C ASP A 46 -1.13 15.79 -6.50
N VAL A 47 -2.14 15.07 -5.98
CA VAL A 47 -2.57 15.21 -4.58
C VAL A 47 -1.45 14.77 -3.61
N ALA A 48 -0.76 13.67 -3.91
CA ALA A 48 0.37 13.20 -3.10
C ALA A 48 1.45 14.27 -2.97
N ARG A 49 1.80 14.93 -4.07
CA ARG A 49 2.77 16.03 -4.07
C ARG A 49 2.27 17.23 -3.28
N LEU A 50 1.02 17.66 -3.50
CA LEU A 50 0.46 18.86 -2.90
C LEU A 50 0.20 18.75 -1.40
N CYS A 51 -0.13 17.55 -0.88
CA CYS A 51 -0.31 17.31 0.56
C CYS A 51 0.99 16.95 1.30
N GLY A 52 2.10 16.82 0.60
CA GLY A 52 3.39 16.40 1.19
C GLY A 52 3.39 14.94 1.66
N ALA A 53 2.68 14.05 0.96
CA ALA A 53 2.72 12.62 1.22
C ALA A 53 4.14 12.05 1.04
N ASP A 54 4.38 10.88 1.60
CA ASP A 54 5.65 10.17 1.45
C ASP A 54 5.70 9.37 0.16
N GLY A 55 4.53 9.00 -0.40
CA GLY A 55 4.42 8.23 -1.63
C GLY A 55 3.06 8.27 -2.28
N VAL A 56 3.02 7.67 -3.46
CA VAL A 56 1.80 7.40 -4.23
C VAL A 56 1.77 5.92 -4.62
N HIS A 57 0.57 5.34 -4.68
CA HIS A 57 0.37 3.98 -5.17
C HIS A 57 -0.57 4.00 -6.38
N LEU A 58 -0.15 3.37 -7.47
CA LEU A 58 -0.83 3.40 -8.75
C LEU A 58 -1.29 2.00 -9.16
N GLY A 59 -2.44 1.90 -9.79
CA GLY A 59 -2.91 0.71 -10.49
C GLY A 59 -2.42 0.65 -11.93
N GLN A 60 -2.87 -0.39 -12.66
CA GLN A 60 -2.47 -0.61 -14.06
C GLN A 60 -3.16 0.37 -15.03
N ASP A 61 -4.33 0.88 -14.67
CA ASP A 61 -5.13 1.81 -15.47
C ASP A 61 -4.92 3.28 -15.06
N ASP A 62 -4.08 3.52 -14.06
CA ASP A 62 -3.78 4.87 -13.57
C ASP A 62 -2.66 5.53 -14.40
N LEU A 63 -2.19 6.70 -13.97
CA LEU A 63 -1.12 7.41 -14.66
C LEU A 63 0.15 6.55 -14.75
N PRO A 64 0.77 6.39 -15.92
CA PRO A 64 1.97 5.57 -16.07
C PRO A 64 3.12 6.06 -15.18
N LEU A 65 4.01 5.13 -14.83
CA LEU A 65 5.08 5.35 -13.85
C LEU A 65 5.98 6.54 -14.17
N LEU A 66 6.36 6.71 -15.43
CA LEU A 66 7.28 7.78 -15.85
C LEU A 66 6.63 9.16 -15.68
N GLU A 67 5.37 9.28 -16.07
CA GLU A 67 4.58 10.51 -15.95
C GLU A 67 4.31 10.85 -14.47
N ALA A 68 3.97 9.82 -13.68
CA ALA A 68 3.82 9.97 -12.24
C ALA A 68 5.14 10.45 -11.59
N ARG A 69 6.26 9.87 -11.98
CA ARG A 69 7.60 10.27 -11.51
C ARG A 69 7.93 11.71 -11.88
N ALA A 70 7.54 12.16 -13.07
CA ALA A 70 7.72 13.56 -13.49
C ALA A 70 6.94 14.53 -12.58
N ILE A 71 5.74 14.16 -12.14
CA ILE A 71 4.91 14.95 -11.23
C ILE A 71 5.50 14.97 -9.82
N VAL A 72 5.79 13.79 -9.25
CA VAL A 72 6.14 13.68 -7.83
C VAL A 72 7.63 13.93 -7.55
N GLY A 73 8.45 13.90 -8.58
CA GLY A 73 9.91 14.06 -8.48
C GLY A 73 10.64 12.82 -7.98
N PRO A 74 11.98 12.88 -7.90
CA PRO A 74 12.80 11.68 -7.68
C PRO A 74 12.77 11.11 -6.25
N ARG A 75 12.28 11.86 -5.29
CA ARG A 75 12.35 11.48 -3.86
C ARG A 75 11.08 10.85 -3.30
N MET A 76 9.95 11.01 -3.97
CA MET A 76 8.68 10.41 -3.52
C MET A 76 8.64 8.93 -3.88
N ILE A 77 8.15 8.10 -2.99
CA ILE A 77 8.03 6.66 -3.20
C ILE A 77 6.85 6.39 -4.13
N ILE A 78 7.06 5.62 -5.20
CA ILE A 78 6.00 5.15 -6.09
C ILE A 78 5.87 3.64 -5.99
N GLY A 79 4.67 3.17 -5.65
CA GLY A 79 4.30 1.77 -5.71
C GLY A 79 3.36 1.48 -6.87
N ILE A 80 3.46 0.28 -7.45
CA ILE A 80 2.61 -0.19 -8.54
C ILE A 80 1.90 -1.48 -8.13
N SER A 81 0.58 -1.53 -8.35
CA SER A 81 -0.20 -2.77 -8.21
C SER A 81 0.18 -3.74 -9.33
N THR A 82 0.40 -5.02 -9.00
CA THR A 82 0.69 -6.08 -9.97
C THR A 82 -0.10 -7.35 -9.66
N HIS A 83 -0.52 -8.07 -10.71
CA HIS A 83 -1.34 -9.28 -10.63
C HIS A 83 -0.79 -10.42 -11.50
N SER A 84 0.27 -10.17 -12.27
CA SER A 84 0.87 -11.14 -13.19
C SER A 84 2.39 -10.95 -13.29
N ASP A 85 3.07 -11.96 -13.81
CA ASP A 85 4.52 -11.90 -14.07
C ASP A 85 4.87 -10.81 -15.08
N ALA A 86 4.04 -10.60 -16.09
CA ALA A 86 4.22 -9.54 -17.08
C ALA A 86 4.15 -8.15 -16.47
N GLU A 87 3.20 -7.92 -15.57
CA GLU A 87 3.08 -6.65 -14.85
C GLU A 87 4.24 -6.40 -13.89
N ILE A 88 4.77 -7.46 -13.23
CA ILE A 88 5.98 -7.37 -12.42
C ILE A 88 7.16 -6.92 -13.25
N ASP A 89 7.33 -7.51 -14.44
CA ASP A 89 8.44 -7.16 -15.36
C ASP A 89 8.28 -5.74 -15.92
N ALA A 90 7.05 -5.32 -16.22
CA ALA A 90 6.76 -3.99 -16.74
C ALA A 90 6.93 -2.87 -15.71
N ALA A 91 6.79 -3.17 -14.42
CA ALA A 91 6.88 -2.18 -13.34
C ALA A 91 8.34 -1.81 -12.96
N GLN A 92 9.27 -1.88 -13.91
CA GLN A 92 10.66 -1.49 -13.73
C GLN A 92 10.77 0.01 -13.40
N GLY A 93 11.44 0.34 -12.31
CA GLY A 93 11.59 1.74 -11.85
C GLY A 93 10.58 2.17 -10.78
N ALA A 94 9.60 1.32 -10.42
CA ALA A 94 8.84 1.49 -9.19
C ALA A 94 9.74 1.27 -7.96
N ASP A 95 9.38 1.91 -6.84
CA ASP A 95 10.12 1.74 -5.59
C ASP A 95 9.67 0.50 -4.81
N TYR A 96 8.44 0.02 -5.06
CA TYR A 96 7.90 -1.25 -4.58
C TYR A 96 6.73 -1.73 -5.43
N LEU A 97 6.40 -3.02 -5.33
CA LEU A 97 5.23 -3.61 -5.97
C LEU A 97 4.19 -4.01 -4.91
N GLY A 98 2.92 -3.74 -5.20
CA GLY A 98 1.79 -4.36 -4.51
C GLY A 98 1.36 -5.60 -5.29
N PHE A 99 1.47 -6.79 -4.70
CA PHE A 99 1.10 -8.03 -5.37
C PHE A 99 -0.12 -8.69 -4.72
N GLY A 100 -1.12 -9.03 -5.53
CA GLY A 100 -2.34 -9.71 -5.06
C GLY A 100 -3.47 -9.76 -6.08
N PRO A 101 -4.63 -10.29 -5.67
CA PRO A 101 -4.94 -10.75 -4.31
C PRO A 101 -4.24 -12.05 -3.93
N VAL A 102 -3.65 -12.11 -2.73
CA VAL A 102 -3.00 -13.34 -2.25
C VAL A 102 -4.08 -14.35 -1.83
N PHE A 103 -5.07 -13.89 -1.07
CA PHE A 103 -6.24 -14.68 -0.66
C PHE A 103 -7.52 -14.03 -1.18
N ALA A 104 -8.62 -14.79 -1.14
CA ALA A 104 -9.94 -14.28 -1.49
C ALA A 104 -10.29 -13.04 -0.66
N THR A 105 -10.80 -11.99 -1.31
CA THR A 105 -11.12 -10.73 -0.65
C THR A 105 -12.33 -10.06 -1.28
N GLN A 106 -13.10 -9.34 -0.46
CA GLN A 106 -14.23 -8.51 -0.89
C GLN A 106 -13.98 -7.02 -0.60
N SER A 107 -12.73 -6.62 -0.37
CA SER A 107 -12.38 -5.24 0.01
C SER A 107 -12.54 -4.21 -1.11
N LYS A 108 -12.83 -4.65 -2.34
CA LYS A 108 -13.15 -3.77 -3.48
C LYS A 108 -14.55 -4.13 -4.00
N PRO A 109 -15.63 -3.58 -3.43
CA PRO A 109 -16.99 -3.85 -3.90
C PRO A 109 -17.14 -3.48 -5.38
N GLY A 110 -17.78 -4.35 -6.17
CA GLY A 110 -18.03 -4.12 -7.59
C GLY A 110 -16.83 -4.30 -8.53
N ALA A 111 -15.63 -4.55 -8.03
CA ALA A 111 -14.50 -4.90 -8.88
C ALA A 111 -14.46 -6.40 -9.18
N VAL A 112 -14.27 -6.75 -10.45
CA VAL A 112 -13.90 -8.12 -10.83
C VAL A 112 -12.43 -8.32 -10.46
N LEU A 113 -12.20 -9.02 -9.36
CA LEU A 113 -10.84 -9.34 -8.94
C LEU A 113 -10.37 -10.62 -9.62
N PRO A 114 -9.08 -10.73 -9.97
CA PRO A 114 -8.51 -11.99 -10.43
C PRO A 114 -8.62 -13.06 -9.35
N PRO A 115 -8.56 -14.35 -9.70
CA PRO A 115 -8.46 -15.42 -8.72
C PRO A 115 -7.29 -15.20 -7.76
N PRO A 116 -7.41 -15.64 -6.49
CA PRO A 116 -6.31 -15.53 -5.53
C PRO A 116 -5.07 -16.28 -5.99
N HIS A 117 -3.91 -15.65 -5.88
CA HIS A 117 -2.63 -16.24 -6.29
C HIS A 117 -2.08 -17.25 -5.28
N GLY A 118 -2.56 -17.23 -4.04
CA GLY A 118 -2.05 -18.03 -2.94
C GLY A 118 -0.62 -17.68 -2.52
N ILE A 119 -0.13 -18.40 -1.52
CA ILE A 119 1.24 -18.23 -0.99
C ILE A 119 2.30 -18.54 -2.05
N GLU A 120 2.09 -19.55 -2.89
CA GLU A 120 3.04 -19.92 -3.93
C GLU A 120 3.11 -18.86 -5.05
N GLY A 121 1.98 -18.23 -5.41
CA GLY A 121 1.98 -17.10 -6.32
C GLY A 121 2.75 -15.91 -5.77
N LEU A 122 2.55 -15.60 -4.48
CA LEU A 122 3.31 -14.55 -3.81
C LEU A 122 4.80 -14.86 -3.74
N ARG A 123 5.18 -16.11 -3.45
CA ARG A 123 6.59 -16.54 -3.43
C ARG A 123 7.28 -16.33 -4.78
N ARG A 124 6.61 -16.72 -5.89
CA ARG A 124 7.11 -16.47 -7.25
C ARG A 124 7.27 -14.97 -7.53
N ALA A 125 6.27 -14.16 -7.15
CA ALA A 125 6.32 -12.71 -7.33
C ALA A 125 7.51 -12.09 -6.58
N VAL A 126 7.75 -12.49 -5.34
CA VAL A 126 8.91 -12.04 -4.54
C VAL A 126 10.23 -12.42 -5.19
N GLN A 127 10.36 -13.65 -5.69
CA GLN A 127 11.57 -14.13 -6.36
C GLN A 127 11.84 -13.41 -7.69
N ARG A 128 10.77 -13.03 -8.41
CA ARG A 128 10.86 -12.34 -9.70
C ARG A 128 11.14 -10.86 -9.57
N SER A 129 10.62 -10.23 -8.54
CA SER A 129 10.72 -8.79 -8.33
C SER A 129 12.13 -8.36 -7.96
N ARG A 130 12.59 -7.24 -8.55
CA ARG A 130 13.85 -6.57 -8.20
C ARG A 130 13.69 -5.54 -7.09
N VAL A 131 12.45 -5.25 -6.70
CA VAL A 131 12.12 -4.27 -5.66
C VAL A 131 11.26 -4.94 -4.59
N PRO A 132 11.13 -4.33 -3.40
CA PRO A 132 10.31 -4.89 -2.34
C PRO A 132 8.88 -5.19 -2.78
N VAL A 133 8.34 -6.35 -2.39
CA VAL A 133 6.95 -6.73 -2.64
C VAL A 133 6.12 -6.53 -1.37
N VAL A 134 4.99 -5.85 -1.51
CA VAL A 134 3.94 -5.69 -0.51
C VAL A 134 2.80 -6.62 -0.89
N ALA A 135 2.52 -7.61 -0.06
CA ALA A 135 1.40 -8.54 -0.27
C ALA A 135 0.07 -7.86 0.06
N ILE A 136 -0.97 -8.08 -0.75
CA ILE A 136 -2.32 -7.54 -0.53
C ILE A 136 -3.40 -8.56 -0.90
N GLY A 137 -4.56 -8.44 -0.27
CA GLY A 137 -5.76 -9.22 -0.55
C GLY A 137 -5.96 -10.35 0.43
N GLY A 138 -7.00 -10.25 1.26
CA GLY A 138 -7.43 -11.25 2.22
C GLY A 138 -6.44 -11.54 3.36
N ILE A 139 -5.53 -10.59 3.64
CA ILE A 139 -4.52 -10.77 4.69
C ILE A 139 -5.13 -10.44 6.06
N THR A 140 -4.91 -11.35 7.01
CA THR A 140 -5.38 -11.28 8.40
C THR A 140 -4.23 -11.60 9.35
N ALA A 141 -4.41 -11.37 10.64
CA ALA A 141 -3.43 -11.80 11.64
C ALA A 141 -3.18 -13.32 11.60
N GLY A 142 -4.20 -14.12 11.22
CA GLY A 142 -4.09 -15.58 11.16
C GLY A 142 -3.19 -16.10 10.03
N ASN A 143 -3.04 -15.37 8.91
CA ASN A 143 -2.25 -15.79 7.76
C ASN A 143 -1.00 -14.91 7.49
N ALA A 144 -0.82 -13.83 8.24
CA ALA A 144 0.26 -12.87 8.03
C ALA A 144 1.66 -13.50 8.21
N GLY A 145 1.80 -14.51 9.07
CA GLY A 145 3.05 -15.23 9.24
C GLY A 145 3.48 -16.01 7.99
N GLU A 146 2.53 -16.67 7.33
CA GLU A 146 2.79 -17.38 6.05
C GLU A 146 3.17 -16.41 4.94
N VAL A 147 2.50 -15.24 4.89
CA VAL A 147 2.83 -14.16 3.96
C VAL A 147 4.26 -13.69 4.16
N ALA A 148 4.66 -13.42 5.41
CA ALA A 148 6.01 -12.98 5.74
C ALA A 148 7.08 -14.03 5.36
N ALA A 149 6.78 -15.33 5.57
CA ALA A 149 7.67 -16.44 5.21
C ALA A 149 7.95 -16.56 3.71
N THR A 150 7.18 -15.91 2.83
CA THR A 150 7.49 -15.83 1.39
C THR A 150 8.65 -14.90 1.07
N GLY A 151 9.07 -14.04 2.00
CA GLY A 151 10.01 -12.96 1.77
C GLY A 151 9.36 -11.63 1.36
N ALA A 152 8.03 -11.54 1.35
CA ALA A 152 7.33 -10.27 1.15
C ALA A 152 7.79 -9.26 2.20
N ARG A 153 8.04 -8.02 1.77
CA ARG A 153 8.59 -6.97 2.63
C ARG A 153 7.57 -6.39 3.61
N CYS A 154 6.31 -6.42 3.22
CA CYS A 154 5.19 -5.89 4.01
C CYS A 154 3.89 -6.59 3.60
N ALA A 155 2.89 -6.46 4.45
CA ALA A 155 1.50 -6.85 4.16
C ALA A 155 0.59 -5.63 4.24
N ALA A 156 -0.38 -5.55 3.34
CA ALA A 156 -1.42 -4.53 3.33
C ALA A 156 -2.77 -5.18 3.62
N ALA A 157 -3.50 -4.64 4.59
CA ALA A 157 -4.82 -5.09 4.98
C ALA A 157 -5.80 -3.91 5.02
N ILE A 158 -7.04 -4.15 4.62
CA ILE A 158 -8.12 -3.15 4.65
C ILE A 158 -9.21 -3.63 5.61
N ALA A 159 -9.94 -4.68 5.24
CA ALA A 159 -11.09 -5.15 6.00
C ALA A 159 -10.73 -5.60 7.42
N GLU A 160 -9.60 -6.26 7.58
CA GLU A 160 -9.07 -6.71 8.87
C GLU A 160 -8.90 -5.57 9.88
N LEU A 161 -8.48 -4.39 9.38
CA LEU A 161 -8.22 -3.23 10.21
C LEU A 161 -9.43 -2.28 10.30
N CYS A 162 -10.02 -1.95 9.15
CA CYS A 162 -11.08 -0.93 9.09
C CYS A 162 -12.44 -1.41 9.62
N ARG A 163 -12.66 -2.73 9.73
CA ARG A 163 -13.89 -3.33 10.28
C ARG A 163 -13.69 -3.88 11.69
N ALA A 164 -12.48 -3.84 12.22
CA ALA A 164 -12.21 -4.30 13.57
C ALA A 164 -12.89 -3.40 14.61
N PRO A 165 -13.47 -3.97 15.67
CA PRO A 165 -13.99 -3.18 16.80
C PRO A 165 -12.91 -2.33 17.48
N ASP A 166 -11.68 -2.83 17.50
CA ASP A 166 -10.46 -2.13 17.95
C ASP A 166 -9.39 -2.20 16.86
N PRO A 167 -9.31 -1.18 15.96
CA PRO A 167 -8.34 -1.15 14.88
C PRO A 167 -6.88 -1.12 15.35
N GLU A 168 -6.62 -0.56 16.53
CA GLU A 168 -5.27 -0.50 17.10
C GLU A 168 -4.80 -1.88 17.54
N ALA A 169 -5.64 -2.63 18.27
CA ALA A 169 -5.34 -4.01 18.65
C ALA A 169 -5.18 -4.91 17.42
N ALA A 170 -6.06 -4.77 16.41
CA ALA A 170 -5.95 -5.52 15.16
C ALA A 170 -4.66 -5.21 14.40
N THR A 171 -4.24 -3.94 14.37
CA THR A 171 -2.97 -3.54 13.75
C THR A 171 -1.78 -4.12 14.47
N ARG A 172 -1.77 -4.12 15.81
CA ARG A 172 -0.72 -4.75 16.61
C ARG A 172 -0.65 -6.26 16.37
N ALA A 173 -1.79 -6.93 16.37
CA ALA A 173 -1.87 -8.36 16.12
C ALA A 173 -1.31 -8.74 14.73
N LEU A 174 -1.74 -8.01 13.69
CA LEU A 174 -1.25 -8.19 12.32
C LEU A 174 0.26 -7.97 12.21
N ALA A 175 0.76 -6.87 12.78
CA ALA A 175 2.18 -6.52 12.75
C ALA A 175 3.03 -7.55 13.50
N HIS A 176 2.55 -8.04 14.65
CA HIS A 176 3.22 -9.08 15.42
C HIS A 176 3.28 -10.40 14.64
N ALA A 177 2.15 -10.86 14.07
CA ALA A 177 2.08 -12.08 13.30
C ALA A 177 2.99 -12.03 12.06
N PHE A 178 3.00 -10.90 11.34
CA PHE A 178 3.90 -10.68 10.20
C PHE A 178 5.37 -10.70 10.63
N SER A 179 5.74 -10.01 11.71
CA SER A 179 7.11 -9.95 12.20
C SER A 179 7.62 -11.31 12.68
N PHE A 180 6.74 -12.16 13.18
CA PHE A 180 7.09 -13.52 13.62
C PHE A 180 7.44 -14.42 12.44
N GLY A 181 6.76 -14.25 11.30
CA GLY A 181 7.03 -14.99 10.05
C GLY A 181 8.32 -14.54 9.34
N LEU A 182 8.85 -13.36 9.66
CA LEU A 182 10.16 -12.93 9.18
C LEU A 182 11.24 -13.73 9.93
N GLY A 183 11.94 -14.60 9.25
CA GLY A 183 13.10 -15.29 9.83
C GLY A 183 14.17 -14.31 10.35
N PRO A 184 15.14 -14.75 11.17
CA PRO A 184 16.11 -13.90 11.85
C PRO A 184 16.94 -13.00 10.93
N ALA A 185 17.12 -13.38 9.67
CA ALA A 185 17.88 -12.61 8.67
C ALA A 185 17.17 -11.40 8.08
N VAL A 186 15.84 -11.24 8.27
CA VAL A 186 15.02 -10.19 7.63
C VAL A 186 14.51 -9.16 8.63
N ARG A 187 14.83 -9.29 9.91
CA ARG A 187 14.50 -8.27 10.91
C ARG A 187 15.29 -7.00 10.58
N SER A 188 14.61 -6.03 9.96
CA SER A 188 15.20 -4.74 9.59
C SER A 188 15.73 -4.00 10.81
N PRO A 189 16.82 -3.22 10.66
CA PRO A 189 17.13 -2.19 11.62
C PRO A 189 15.96 -1.22 11.72
N GLN A 190 15.62 -0.77 12.91
CA GLN A 190 14.64 0.29 13.14
C GLN A 190 14.99 1.48 12.23
N PRO A 191 13.99 2.13 11.60
CA PRO A 191 14.27 3.34 10.83
C PRO A 191 14.94 4.35 11.76
N ALA A 192 16.13 4.82 11.36
CA ALA A 192 16.78 5.92 12.04
C ALA A 192 15.79 7.08 12.15
N ALA A 193 15.69 7.69 13.32
CA ALA A 193 14.82 8.82 13.58
C ALA A 193 15.03 9.88 12.48
N ARG A 194 13.97 10.16 11.72
CA ARG A 194 14.00 11.20 10.69
C ARG A 194 14.33 12.53 11.35
N ALA A 195 15.38 13.17 10.91
CA ALA A 195 15.64 14.56 11.25
C ALA A 195 14.41 15.43 10.86
N PRO A 196 14.03 16.42 11.68
CA PRO A 196 12.89 17.28 11.37
C PRO A 196 13.12 17.95 10.00
N LYS A 197 12.12 17.87 9.12
CA LYS A 197 12.15 18.62 7.84
C LYS A 197 12.26 20.09 8.19
N ALA A 198 13.33 20.75 7.75
CA ALA A 198 13.45 22.20 7.85
C ALA A 198 12.22 22.85 7.18
N ALA A 199 11.57 23.76 7.91
CA ALA A 199 10.50 24.57 7.39
C ALA A 199 11.09 25.45 6.27
N GLN A 200 10.53 25.36 5.06
CA GLN A 200 10.67 26.32 3.97
C GLN A 200 9.31 26.94 3.71
#